data_b4bebdb7a329d1cb15a6c624777e6772
#
_entry.id   b4bebdb7a329d1cb15a6c624777e6772
#
_cell.length_a   1.000
_cell.length_b   1.000
_cell.length_c   1.000
_cell.angle_alpha   90.00
_cell.angle_beta   90.00
_cell.angle_gamma   90.00
#
_symmetry.space_group_name_H-M   'P 1'
#
loop_
_entity.id
_entity.type
_entity.pdbx_description
1 polymer ?
#
loop_
_entity_poly.entity_id
_entity_poly.type
_entity_poly.pdbx_seq_one_letter_code
_entity_poly.pdbx_strand_id
1 'polypeptide(L)'
;RLPKSPLFPYTTLFRSLKPENLIVDPAGALHPIDFDAAFLPAFAGEQSPELGTAAYQHPARTAADFDASLDDYPAALISTALHALRVDPALHDRYGTADGLLFTPRRIPDEAPYREALALFERHGMAAEYRIARLLASPSLRLFGLGELLAAVRHEPPETAETDGADREFPAPETRPAPELFAANGLWGYRTAERVVVPPLYDNGFDFSEGLAAVCLGRTWHYIDPEGR
;
A
#
# COMPACT_ATOMS: atom_id res chain seq x y z
N ARG A 1 15.96 -22.04 -0.06
CA ARG A 1 15.12 -21.24 0.85
C ARG A 1 15.47 -19.78 0.65
N LEU A 2 14.63 -19.02 -0.04
CA LEU A 2 14.77 -17.57 -0.15
C LEU A 2 14.45 -16.95 1.22
N PRO A 3 15.19 -15.91 1.65
CA PRO A 3 14.89 -15.20 2.89
C PRO A 3 13.52 -14.54 2.75
N LYS A 4 12.65 -14.77 3.73
CA LYS A 4 11.35 -14.11 3.82
C LYS A 4 11.58 -12.63 4.07
N SER A 5 11.14 -11.77 3.16
CA SER A 5 11.10 -10.34 3.40
C SER A 5 10.18 -10.05 4.59
N PRO A 6 10.58 -9.28 5.61
CA PRO A 6 9.74 -8.98 6.77
C PRO A 6 8.52 -8.12 6.44
N LEU A 7 8.46 -7.52 5.25
CA LEU A 7 7.36 -6.65 4.83
C LEU A 7 6.22 -7.38 4.11
N PHE A 8 6.51 -8.56 3.51
CA PHE A 8 5.48 -9.32 2.79
C PHE A 8 5.74 -10.81 2.99
N PRO A 9 4.92 -11.53 3.78
CA PRO A 9 5.11 -12.97 4.04
C PRO A 9 4.84 -13.86 2.83
N TYR A 10 4.39 -13.31 1.71
CA TYR A 10 4.05 -14.04 0.50
C TYR A 10 4.78 -13.48 -0.72
N THR A 11 5.21 -14.37 -1.60
CA THR A 11 5.86 -14.06 -2.89
C THR A 11 4.90 -13.52 -3.95
N THR A 12 3.80 -12.93 -3.54
CA THR A 12 2.84 -12.28 -4.44
C THR A 12 3.27 -10.82 -4.59
N LEU A 13 3.60 -10.41 -5.80
CA LEU A 13 4.02 -9.06 -6.12
C LEU A 13 2.87 -8.35 -6.80
N PHE A 14 2.63 -7.13 -6.35
CA PHE A 14 1.55 -6.29 -6.85
C PHE A 14 1.97 -5.71 -8.18
N ARG A 15 1.07 -5.62 -9.13
CA ARG A 15 1.32 -4.95 -10.39
C ARG A 15 0.88 -3.50 -10.41
N SER A 16 0.14 -3.12 -9.43
CA SER A 16 -0.57 -1.85 -9.31
C SER A 16 -0.35 -1.26 -7.94
N LEU A 17 0.90 -1.32 -7.46
CA LEU A 17 1.23 -0.66 -6.19
C LEU A 17 1.02 0.84 -6.38
N LYS A 18 -0.04 1.35 -5.78
CA LYS A 18 -0.45 2.75 -5.75
C LYS A 18 -1.18 3.02 -4.44
N PRO A 19 -1.24 4.26 -3.96
CA PRO A 19 -1.85 4.58 -2.67
C PRO A 19 -3.28 4.05 -2.50
N GLU A 20 -4.08 4.08 -3.56
CA GLU A 20 -5.48 3.61 -3.54
C GLU A 20 -5.61 2.10 -3.32
N ASN A 21 -4.54 1.34 -3.58
CA ASN A 21 -4.47 -0.10 -3.36
C ASN A 21 -3.79 -0.48 -2.04
N LEU A 22 -3.58 0.50 -1.15
CA LEU A 22 -2.99 0.31 0.17
C LEU A 22 -3.95 0.80 1.25
N ILE A 23 -4.47 -0.11 2.05
CA ILE A 23 -5.24 0.23 3.24
C ILE A 23 -4.29 0.26 4.43
N VAL A 24 -4.42 1.27 5.26
CA VAL A 24 -3.67 1.39 6.53
C VAL A 24 -4.65 1.12 7.66
N ASP A 25 -4.36 0.13 8.48
CA ASP A 25 -5.17 -0.16 9.64
C ASP A 25 -4.89 0.82 10.82
N PRO A 26 -5.70 0.81 11.88
CA PRO A 26 -5.47 1.68 13.05
C PRO A 26 -4.14 1.44 13.77
N ALA A 27 -3.51 0.28 13.60
CA ALA A 27 -2.18 -0.02 14.14
C ALA A 27 -1.04 0.46 13.22
N GLY A 28 -1.37 1.00 12.03
CA GLY A 28 -0.41 1.46 11.03
C GLY A 28 0.10 0.35 10.11
N ALA A 29 -0.47 -0.86 10.15
CA ALA A 29 -0.10 -1.91 9.22
C ALA A 29 -0.70 -1.66 7.83
N LEU A 30 0.08 -1.98 6.80
CA LEU A 30 -0.32 -1.83 5.40
C LEU A 30 -0.96 -3.13 4.88
N HIS A 31 -2.17 -3.00 4.39
CA HIS A 31 -2.94 -4.08 3.76
C HIS A 31 -3.13 -3.77 2.27
N PRO A 32 -2.33 -4.40 1.41
CA PRO A 32 -2.52 -4.26 -0.03
C PRO A 32 -3.81 -4.94 -0.49
N ILE A 33 -4.49 -4.30 -1.43
CA ILE A 33 -5.71 -4.79 -2.09
C ILE A 33 -5.53 -4.74 -3.61
N ASP A 34 -6.45 -5.35 -4.36
CA ASP A 34 -6.44 -5.37 -5.84
C ASP A 34 -5.24 -6.15 -6.40
N PHE A 35 -5.33 -7.48 -6.31
CA PHE A 35 -4.30 -8.41 -6.77
C PHE A 35 -4.48 -8.89 -8.22
N ASP A 36 -5.43 -8.35 -8.97
CA ASP A 36 -5.85 -8.87 -10.30
C ASP A 36 -4.72 -8.97 -11.32
N ALA A 37 -3.66 -8.22 -11.10
CA ALA A 37 -2.52 -8.17 -11.99
C ALA A 37 -1.18 -8.51 -11.30
N ALA A 38 -1.24 -9.21 -10.16
CA ALA A 38 -0.07 -9.60 -9.40
C ALA A 38 0.82 -10.57 -10.19
N PHE A 39 2.13 -10.38 -10.08
CA PHE A 39 3.09 -11.36 -10.60
C PHE A 39 3.15 -12.57 -9.66
N LEU A 40 2.98 -13.75 -10.24
CA LEU A 40 3.25 -15.02 -9.58
C LEU A 40 4.41 -15.71 -10.31
N PRO A 41 5.25 -16.48 -9.61
CA PRO A 41 6.34 -17.23 -10.25
C PRO A 41 5.87 -18.18 -11.37
N ALA A 42 4.60 -18.61 -11.34
CA ALA A 42 3.99 -19.42 -12.40
C ALA A 42 3.85 -18.66 -13.73
N PHE A 43 3.86 -17.33 -13.72
CA PHE A 43 3.76 -16.48 -14.91
C PHE A 43 5.13 -16.01 -15.44
N ALA A 44 6.22 -16.58 -14.91
CA ALA A 44 7.57 -16.22 -15.36
C ALA A 44 7.73 -16.48 -16.87
N GLY A 45 8.11 -15.44 -17.61
CA GLY A 45 8.26 -15.49 -19.06
C GLY A 45 7.00 -15.11 -19.86
N GLU A 46 5.89 -14.84 -19.18
CA GLU A 46 4.69 -14.28 -19.81
C GLU A 46 4.77 -12.77 -19.95
N GLN A 47 3.89 -12.20 -20.74
CA GLN A 47 3.73 -10.75 -20.83
C GLN A 47 2.69 -10.28 -19.83
N SER A 48 2.93 -9.09 -19.31
CA SER A 48 1.99 -8.40 -18.45
C SER A 48 0.68 -8.11 -19.21
N PRO A 49 -0.51 -8.55 -18.73
CA PRO A 49 -1.77 -8.27 -19.42
C PRO A 49 -2.11 -6.77 -19.49
N GLU A 50 -1.60 -5.95 -18.59
CA GLU A 50 -1.73 -4.48 -18.58
C GLU A 50 -0.53 -3.83 -17.87
N LEU A 51 -0.31 -2.52 -17.99
CA LEU A 51 0.87 -1.83 -17.45
C LEU A 51 0.66 -1.16 -16.09
N GLY A 52 -0.57 -1.12 -15.58
CA GLY A 52 -0.92 -0.38 -14.36
C GLY A 52 -0.96 1.15 -14.58
N THR A 53 -1.06 1.90 -13.46
CA THR A 53 -1.21 3.36 -13.50
C THR A 53 0.12 4.04 -13.80
N ALA A 54 0.19 4.80 -14.90
CA ALA A 54 1.41 5.43 -15.38
C ALA A 54 2.08 6.39 -14.37
N ALA A 55 1.29 6.97 -13.45
CA ALA A 55 1.81 7.83 -12.38
C ALA A 55 2.69 7.09 -11.35
N TYR A 56 2.66 5.75 -11.34
CA TYR A 56 3.42 4.92 -10.42
C TYR A 56 4.35 3.92 -11.14
N GLN A 57 4.52 4.03 -12.45
CA GLN A 57 5.33 3.10 -13.24
C GLN A 57 6.62 3.75 -13.72
N HIS A 58 7.68 2.93 -13.79
CA HIS A 58 8.91 3.37 -14.43
C HIS A 58 8.65 3.76 -15.90
N PRO A 59 9.15 4.92 -16.37
CA PRO A 59 8.83 5.44 -17.71
C PRO A 59 9.19 4.51 -18.88
N ALA A 60 10.21 3.66 -18.71
CA ALA A 60 10.69 2.73 -19.71
C ALA A 60 10.00 1.35 -19.66
N ARG A 61 9.05 1.13 -18.74
CA ARG A 61 8.40 -0.17 -18.60
C ARG A 61 7.51 -0.52 -19.77
N THR A 62 7.58 -1.79 -20.19
CA THR A 62 6.76 -2.39 -21.24
C THR A 62 6.02 -3.64 -20.72
N ALA A 63 5.14 -4.21 -21.52
CA ALA A 63 4.44 -5.45 -21.17
C ALA A 63 5.38 -6.66 -21.05
N ALA A 64 6.57 -6.63 -21.66
CA ALA A 64 7.57 -7.67 -21.53
C ALA A 64 8.30 -7.67 -20.17
N ASP A 65 8.22 -6.55 -19.44
CA ASP A 65 8.86 -6.39 -18.13
C ASP A 65 7.90 -6.88 -17.03
N PHE A 66 7.68 -8.20 -17.00
CA PHE A 66 6.78 -8.85 -16.07
C PHE A 66 7.55 -9.86 -15.22
N ASP A 67 8.12 -9.41 -14.14
CA ASP A 67 8.90 -10.20 -13.19
C ASP A 67 8.75 -9.70 -11.74
N ALA A 68 9.53 -10.32 -10.85
CA ALA A 68 9.51 -10.05 -9.43
C ALA A 68 9.97 -8.63 -9.02
N SER A 69 10.47 -7.81 -9.92
CA SER A 69 10.92 -6.43 -9.63
C SER A 69 9.90 -5.36 -10.04
N LEU A 70 8.72 -5.78 -10.49
CA LEU A 70 7.75 -4.84 -11.07
C LEU A 70 7.22 -3.79 -10.07
N ASP A 71 7.26 -4.10 -8.78
CA ASP A 71 6.84 -3.20 -7.71
C ASP A 71 7.98 -2.37 -7.11
N ASP A 72 9.22 -2.58 -7.53
CA ASP A 72 10.36 -1.82 -7.01
C ASP A 72 10.21 -0.32 -7.23
N TYR A 73 9.87 0.08 -8.45
CA TYR A 73 9.75 1.50 -8.78
C TYR A 73 8.59 2.19 -8.05
N PRO A 74 7.34 1.66 -8.08
CA PRO A 74 6.26 2.26 -7.31
C PRO A 74 6.54 2.26 -5.80
N ALA A 75 7.16 1.23 -5.23
CA ALA A 75 7.54 1.21 -3.83
C ALA A 75 8.56 2.33 -3.48
N ALA A 76 9.59 2.51 -4.31
CA ALA A 76 10.56 3.57 -4.14
C ALA A 76 9.92 4.97 -4.29
N LEU A 77 9.00 5.13 -5.26
CA LEU A 77 8.28 6.39 -5.51
C LEU A 77 7.39 6.78 -4.32
N ILE A 78 6.56 5.85 -3.86
CA ILE A 78 5.66 6.06 -2.72
C ILE A 78 6.47 6.32 -1.45
N SER A 79 7.49 5.50 -1.17
CA SER A 79 8.37 5.70 -0.02
C SER A 79 9.02 7.08 -0.03
N THR A 80 9.58 7.50 -1.16
CA THR A 80 10.19 8.84 -1.30
C THR A 80 9.17 9.96 -1.03
N ALA A 81 7.97 9.86 -1.61
CA ALA A 81 6.93 10.87 -1.43
C ALA A 81 6.47 10.96 0.04
N LEU A 82 6.18 9.83 0.68
CA LEU A 82 5.70 9.80 2.06
C LEU A 82 6.75 10.32 3.04
N HIS A 83 8.03 9.97 2.85
CA HIS A 83 9.10 10.49 3.71
C HIS A 83 9.34 11.99 3.51
N ALA A 84 9.23 12.49 2.29
CA ALA A 84 9.30 13.93 2.03
C ALA A 84 8.12 14.68 2.68
N LEU A 85 6.91 14.16 2.57
CA LEU A 85 5.70 14.69 3.21
C LEU A 85 5.75 14.64 4.74
N ARG A 86 6.39 13.61 5.31
CA ARG A 86 6.62 13.53 6.77
C ARG A 86 7.48 14.70 7.27
N VAL A 87 8.47 15.11 6.49
CA VAL A 87 9.38 16.23 6.84
C VAL A 87 8.75 17.58 6.54
N ASP A 88 8.11 17.71 5.38
CA ASP A 88 7.43 18.95 4.96
C ASP A 88 6.05 18.63 4.36
N PRO A 89 5.00 18.62 5.18
CA PRO A 89 3.63 18.36 4.70
C PRO A 89 3.15 19.39 3.65
N ALA A 90 3.69 20.62 3.65
CA ALA A 90 3.31 21.65 2.69
C ALA A 90 3.75 21.34 1.24
N LEU A 91 4.59 20.32 1.04
CA LEU A 91 4.87 19.79 -0.29
C LEU A 91 3.61 19.30 -1.00
N HIS A 92 2.65 18.72 -0.24
CA HIS A 92 1.39 18.27 -0.83
C HIS A 92 0.57 19.43 -1.40
N ASP A 93 0.48 20.54 -0.68
CA ASP A 93 -0.27 21.72 -1.14
C ASP A 93 0.37 22.35 -2.37
N ARG A 94 1.72 22.27 -2.49
CA ARG A 94 2.47 22.84 -3.62
C ARG A 94 2.51 21.95 -4.85
N TYR A 95 2.57 20.63 -4.66
CA TYR A 95 2.92 19.69 -5.72
C TYR A 95 1.99 18.47 -5.82
N GLY A 96 1.11 18.25 -4.85
CA GLY A 96 0.16 17.14 -4.88
C GLY A 96 -0.75 17.20 -6.10
N THR A 97 -1.02 16.03 -6.70
CA THR A 97 -1.92 15.91 -7.84
C THR A 97 -3.00 14.88 -7.55
N ALA A 98 -4.11 14.93 -8.29
CA ALA A 98 -5.20 13.97 -8.13
C ALA A 98 -4.79 12.53 -8.46
N ASP A 99 -3.85 12.36 -9.41
CA ASP A 99 -3.43 11.04 -9.91
C ASP A 99 -2.09 10.57 -9.36
N GLY A 100 -1.38 11.40 -8.61
CA GLY A 100 -0.05 11.10 -8.07
C GLY A 100 0.20 11.82 -6.75
N LEU A 101 1.15 11.31 -5.94
CA LEU A 101 1.48 11.94 -4.66
C LEU A 101 2.19 13.29 -4.86
N LEU A 102 3.45 13.24 -5.29
CA LEU A 102 4.31 14.43 -5.46
C LEU A 102 5.02 14.45 -6.81
N PHE A 103 5.27 13.27 -7.40
CA PHE A 103 6.20 13.12 -8.52
C PHE A 103 5.51 12.65 -9.78
N THR A 104 6.04 13.10 -10.92
CA THR A 104 5.65 12.57 -12.23
C THR A 104 6.81 11.75 -12.79
N PRO A 105 6.72 10.40 -12.86
CA PRO A 105 7.84 9.52 -13.21
C PRO A 105 8.62 9.95 -14.46
N ARG A 106 7.91 10.38 -15.52
CA ARG A 106 8.53 10.83 -16.78
C ARG A 106 9.30 12.14 -16.67
N ARG A 107 9.15 12.87 -15.57
CA ARG A 107 9.79 14.18 -15.35
C ARG A 107 10.94 14.12 -14.35
N ILE A 108 11.13 12.99 -13.68
CA ILE A 108 12.31 12.73 -12.85
C ILE A 108 13.52 12.57 -13.78
N PRO A 109 14.68 13.22 -13.49
CA PRO A 109 15.04 13.98 -12.27
C PRO A 109 14.77 15.50 -12.34
N ASP A 110 14.16 16.00 -13.38
CA ASP A 110 14.17 17.44 -13.68
C ASP A 110 13.07 18.25 -12.98
N GLU A 111 12.08 17.60 -12.38
CA GLU A 111 10.98 18.31 -11.72
C GLU A 111 11.35 18.87 -10.34
N ALA A 112 10.70 19.99 -10.01
CA ALA A 112 10.96 20.72 -8.77
C ALA A 112 10.68 19.88 -7.50
N PRO A 113 9.55 19.16 -7.35
CA PRO A 113 9.27 18.39 -6.15
C PRO A 113 10.29 17.29 -5.87
N TYR A 114 10.85 16.66 -6.92
CA TYR A 114 11.90 15.66 -6.75
C TYR A 114 13.20 16.26 -6.23
N ARG A 115 13.64 17.40 -6.79
CA ARG A 115 14.84 18.10 -6.31
C ARG A 115 14.67 18.62 -4.89
N GLU A 116 13.48 19.09 -4.55
CA GLU A 116 13.18 19.57 -3.21
C GLU A 116 13.18 18.43 -2.19
N ALA A 117 12.64 17.26 -2.53
CA ALA A 117 12.71 16.06 -1.69
C ALA A 117 14.16 15.62 -1.43
N LEU A 118 15.00 15.58 -2.46
CA LEU A 118 16.43 15.29 -2.29
C LEU A 118 17.13 16.25 -1.34
N ALA A 119 16.88 17.57 -1.52
CA ALA A 119 17.45 18.61 -0.66
C ALA A 119 16.95 18.51 0.79
N LEU A 120 15.70 18.09 1.00
CA LEU A 120 15.16 17.82 2.34
C LEU A 120 15.90 16.65 3.00
N PHE A 121 16.03 15.53 2.32
CA PHE A 121 16.71 14.35 2.86
C PHE A 121 18.17 14.63 3.19
N GLU A 122 18.87 15.34 2.32
CA GLU A 122 20.26 15.73 2.58
C GLU A 122 20.37 16.63 3.82
N ARG A 123 19.52 17.66 3.92
CA ARG A 123 19.51 18.62 5.04
C ARG A 123 19.21 17.94 6.38
N HIS A 124 18.35 16.93 6.38
CA HIS A 124 17.94 16.20 7.58
C HIS A 124 18.75 14.93 7.86
N GLY A 125 19.83 14.68 7.08
CA GLY A 125 20.68 13.52 7.27
C GLY A 125 20.01 12.17 6.97
N MET A 126 18.93 12.16 6.19
CA MET A 126 18.12 11.00 5.83
C MET A 126 18.79 10.23 4.69
N ALA A 127 19.89 9.55 5.00
CA ALA A 127 20.77 8.96 3.98
C ALA A 127 20.11 7.79 3.22
N ALA A 128 19.29 6.98 3.87
CA ALA A 128 18.60 5.86 3.23
C ALA A 128 17.53 6.36 2.27
N GLU A 129 16.70 7.31 2.70
CA GLU A 129 15.65 7.95 1.90
C GLU A 129 16.24 8.69 0.70
N TYR A 130 17.34 9.39 0.90
CA TYR A 130 18.07 10.03 -0.20
C TYR A 130 18.51 9.02 -1.26
N ARG A 131 19.04 7.85 -0.83
CA ARG A 131 19.45 6.79 -1.76
C ARG A 131 18.25 6.17 -2.47
N ILE A 132 17.14 5.92 -1.77
CA ILE A 132 15.89 5.42 -2.38
C ILE A 132 15.42 6.41 -3.46
N ALA A 133 15.37 7.71 -3.13
CA ALA A 133 14.99 8.75 -4.08
C ALA A 133 15.90 8.75 -5.32
N ARG A 134 17.21 8.59 -5.14
CA ARG A 134 18.18 8.53 -6.25
C ARG A 134 17.96 7.34 -7.19
N LEU A 135 17.42 6.22 -6.72
CA LEU A 135 17.06 5.08 -7.56
C LEU A 135 15.95 5.42 -8.58
N LEU A 136 15.07 6.37 -8.27
CA LEU A 136 13.99 6.80 -9.19
C LEU A 136 14.52 7.43 -10.49
N ALA A 137 15.71 7.99 -10.47
CA ALA A 137 16.36 8.55 -11.66
C ALA A 137 17.21 7.49 -12.43
N SER A 138 17.20 6.23 -11.98
CA SER A 138 17.90 5.15 -12.68
C SER A 138 17.24 4.85 -14.03
N PRO A 139 18.01 4.59 -15.08
CA PRO A 139 17.44 4.05 -16.33
C PRO A 139 17.07 2.57 -16.23
N SER A 140 17.49 1.88 -15.17
CA SER A 140 17.22 0.46 -14.93
C SER A 140 15.85 0.27 -14.29
N LEU A 141 15.07 -0.68 -14.82
CA LEU A 141 13.80 -1.12 -14.23
C LEU A 141 14.00 -1.82 -12.89
N ARG A 142 15.14 -2.50 -12.72
CA ARG A 142 15.49 -3.15 -11.45
C ARG A 142 16.24 -2.17 -10.56
N LEU A 143 15.70 -1.92 -9.39
CA LEU A 143 16.30 -1.03 -8.40
C LEU A 143 17.12 -1.84 -7.39
N PHE A 144 18.35 -2.19 -7.79
CA PHE A 144 19.25 -3.00 -6.95
C PHE A 144 19.48 -2.36 -5.56
N GLY A 145 19.37 -3.17 -4.51
CA GLY A 145 19.56 -2.73 -3.14
C GLY A 145 18.35 -2.01 -2.52
N LEU A 146 17.22 -1.88 -3.25
CA LEU A 146 16.03 -1.21 -2.72
C LEU A 146 15.51 -1.88 -1.44
N GLY A 147 15.48 -3.21 -1.40
CA GLY A 147 14.99 -3.95 -0.23
C GLY A 147 15.78 -3.65 1.04
N GLU A 148 17.11 -3.58 0.95
CA GLU A 148 17.98 -3.23 2.06
C GLU A 148 17.80 -1.77 2.47
N LEU A 149 17.62 -0.86 1.51
CA LEU A 149 17.37 0.55 1.80
C LEU A 149 16.02 0.77 2.47
N LEU A 150 14.97 0.12 2.01
CA LEU A 150 13.64 0.17 2.65
C LEU A 150 13.67 -0.41 4.07
N ALA A 151 14.45 -1.48 4.30
CA ALA A 151 14.64 -2.04 5.64
C ALA A 151 15.47 -1.14 6.56
N ALA A 152 16.35 -0.30 5.99
CA ALA A 152 17.18 0.64 6.75
C ALA A 152 16.45 1.94 7.13
N VAL A 153 15.35 2.26 6.44
CA VAL A 153 14.50 3.40 6.81
C VAL A 153 13.83 3.09 8.14
N ARG A 154 14.31 3.70 9.20
CA ARG A 154 13.76 3.49 10.54
C ARG A 154 12.39 4.11 10.64
N HIS A 155 11.42 3.35 11.10
CA HIS A 155 10.22 3.87 11.75
C HIS A 155 10.67 4.44 13.11
N GLU A 156 11.05 5.70 13.14
CA GLU A 156 10.87 6.45 14.37
C GLU A 156 9.37 6.74 14.44
N PRO A 157 8.66 6.24 15.48
CA PRO A 157 7.31 6.72 15.73
C PRO A 157 7.42 8.25 15.81
N PRO A 158 6.46 9.02 15.31
CA PRO A 158 6.48 10.46 15.45
C PRO A 158 6.74 10.76 16.93
N GLU A 159 7.80 11.53 17.24
CA GLU A 159 7.91 12.14 18.57
C GLU A 159 6.56 12.76 18.82
N THR A 160 5.87 12.21 19.80
CA THR A 160 4.57 12.69 20.23
C THR A 160 4.74 14.19 20.47
N ALA A 161 4.25 15.02 19.55
CA ALA A 161 3.86 16.35 19.92
C ALA A 161 3.03 16.16 21.18
N GLU A 162 3.48 16.74 22.30
CA GLU A 162 2.78 16.72 23.56
C GLU A 162 1.35 17.22 23.31
N THR A 163 0.46 16.32 22.96
CA THR A 163 -0.97 16.54 23.04
C THR A 163 -1.34 16.27 24.48
N ASP A 164 -1.50 17.39 25.16
CA ASP A 164 -2.11 17.50 26.48
C ASP A 164 -3.28 16.51 26.62
N GLY A 165 -3.13 15.70 27.64
CA GLY A 165 -4.03 14.78 28.29
C GLY A 165 -5.33 14.36 27.61
N ALA A 166 -5.35 13.15 27.14
CA ALA A 166 -6.41 12.19 27.43
C ALA A 166 -5.84 10.79 27.13
N ASP A 167 -5.47 10.07 28.17
CA ASP A 167 -5.33 8.62 28.16
C ASP A 167 -6.62 8.01 27.61
N ARG A 168 -6.72 7.88 26.29
CA ARG A 168 -7.62 6.92 25.67
C ARG A 168 -6.84 5.63 25.60
N GLU A 169 -6.84 4.91 26.69
CA GLU A 169 -6.59 3.49 26.73
C GLU A 169 -7.60 2.86 25.75
N PHE A 170 -7.15 2.57 24.52
CA PHE A 170 -7.91 1.73 23.64
C PHE A 170 -7.91 0.35 24.28
N PRO A 171 -9.05 -0.19 24.71
CA PRO A 171 -9.08 -1.54 25.23
C PRO A 171 -8.49 -2.45 24.16
N ALA A 172 -7.60 -3.36 24.60
CA ALA A 172 -7.11 -4.44 23.76
C ALA A 172 -8.32 -5.05 23.04
N PRO A 173 -8.23 -5.39 21.74
CA PRO A 173 -9.36 -5.92 21.01
C PRO A 173 -9.90 -7.12 21.80
N GLU A 174 -11.08 -6.96 22.37
CA GLU A 174 -11.80 -8.08 22.97
C GLU A 174 -11.90 -9.11 21.84
N THR A 175 -11.35 -10.29 22.04
CA THR A 175 -11.44 -11.43 21.15
C THR A 175 -12.89 -11.94 21.12
N ARG A 176 -13.79 -11.13 20.54
CA ARG A 176 -15.10 -11.62 20.17
C ARG A 176 -14.91 -12.49 18.93
N PRO A 177 -15.49 -13.71 18.93
CA PRO A 177 -15.45 -14.51 17.72
C PRO A 177 -16.03 -13.70 16.56
N ALA A 178 -15.27 -13.64 15.47
CA ALA A 178 -15.72 -12.93 14.26
C ALA A 178 -17.07 -13.51 13.79
N PRO A 179 -17.98 -12.67 13.28
CA PRO A 179 -19.22 -13.15 12.70
C PRO A 179 -18.95 -14.13 11.54
N GLU A 180 -19.74 -15.19 11.45
CA GLU A 180 -19.64 -16.20 10.39
C GLU A 180 -20.43 -15.75 9.15
N LEU A 181 -19.85 -16.00 7.98
CA LEU A 181 -20.52 -15.79 6.71
C LEU A 181 -21.68 -16.79 6.56
N PHE A 182 -22.85 -16.33 6.13
CA PHE A 182 -23.97 -17.20 5.79
C PHE A 182 -24.75 -16.68 4.58
N ALA A 183 -25.40 -17.60 3.87
CA ALA A 183 -26.24 -17.25 2.72
C ALA A 183 -27.72 -17.49 3.05
N ALA A 184 -28.58 -16.58 2.60
CA ALA A 184 -30.02 -16.74 2.60
C ALA A 184 -30.62 -16.04 1.37
N ASN A 185 -31.58 -16.73 0.71
CA ASN A 185 -32.25 -16.22 -0.50
C ASN A 185 -31.30 -15.79 -1.63
N GLY A 186 -30.13 -16.44 -1.75
CA GLY A 186 -29.13 -16.12 -2.78
C GLY A 186 -28.24 -14.90 -2.45
N LEU A 187 -28.39 -14.32 -1.27
CA LEU A 187 -27.57 -13.20 -0.79
C LEU A 187 -26.76 -13.62 0.43
N TRP A 188 -25.66 -12.92 0.66
CA TRP A 188 -24.70 -13.17 1.74
C TRP A 188 -24.82 -12.13 2.84
N GLY A 189 -24.64 -12.58 4.09
CA GLY A 189 -24.64 -11.76 5.29
C GLY A 189 -23.77 -12.39 6.38
N TYR A 190 -23.76 -11.79 7.57
CA TYR A 190 -22.94 -12.29 8.68
C TYR A 190 -23.76 -12.42 9.95
N ARG A 191 -23.46 -13.50 10.71
CA ARG A 191 -24.14 -13.79 11.96
C ARG A 191 -23.13 -14.26 13.02
N THR A 192 -23.49 -14.06 14.28
CA THR A 192 -22.92 -14.78 15.42
C THR A 192 -23.82 -15.96 15.79
N ALA A 193 -23.41 -16.76 16.78
CA ALA A 193 -24.27 -17.81 17.31
C ALA A 193 -25.60 -17.27 17.89
N GLU A 194 -25.63 -16.00 18.28
CA GLU A 194 -26.76 -15.37 18.98
C GLU A 194 -27.68 -14.55 18.08
N ARG A 195 -27.13 -13.94 17.01
CA ARG A 195 -27.90 -13.02 16.17
C ARG A 195 -27.29 -12.83 14.78
N VAL A 196 -28.13 -12.38 13.85
CA VAL A 196 -27.68 -11.82 12.56
C VAL A 196 -27.11 -10.43 12.85
N VAL A 197 -25.85 -10.20 12.49
CA VAL A 197 -25.15 -8.93 12.65
C VAL A 197 -25.29 -8.11 11.39
N VAL A 198 -25.09 -8.73 10.23
CA VAL A 198 -25.28 -8.12 8.92
C VAL A 198 -26.32 -8.96 8.16
N PRO A 199 -27.50 -8.38 7.84
CA PRO A 199 -28.50 -9.08 7.06
C PRO A 199 -27.96 -9.54 5.70
N PRO A 200 -28.55 -10.58 5.07
CA PRO A 200 -28.15 -11.02 3.73
C PRO A 200 -28.50 -9.95 2.69
N LEU A 201 -27.52 -9.14 2.35
CA LEU A 201 -27.66 -7.98 1.45
C LEU A 201 -26.67 -8.03 0.28
N TYR A 202 -25.61 -8.82 0.39
CA TYR A 202 -24.49 -8.83 -0.54
C TYR A 202 -24.64 -9.95 -1.57
N ASP A 203 -24.24 -9.70 -2.80
CA ASP A 203 -24.20 -10.70 -3.87
C ASP A 203 -23.10 -11.73 -3.64
N ASN A 204 -22.02 -11.35 -2.93
CA ASN A 204 -20.93 -12.23 -2.52
C ASN A 204 -20.26 -11.68 -1.26
N GLY A 205 -19.49 -12.54 -0.55
CA GLY A 205 -18.76 -12.16 0.65
C GLY A 205 -17.70 -13.19 1.03
N PHE A 206 -16.72 -12.77 1.81
CA PHE A 206 -15.68 -13.61 2.37
C PHE A 206 -15.73 -13.59 3.89
N ASP A 207 -15.13 -14.60 4.52
CA ASP A 207 -15.00 -14.63 5.98
C ASP A 207 -14.16 -13.45 6.49
N PHE A 208 -14.41 -13.06 7.73
CA PHE A 208 -13.61 -12.03 8.39
C PHE A 208 -12.16 -12.49 8.53
N SER A 209 -11.25 -11.63 8.14
CA SER A 209 -9.80 -11.76 8.35
C SER A 209 -9.28 -10.44 8.91
N GLU A 210 -8.55 -10.52 10.03
CA GLU A 210 -7.96 -9.34 10.69
C GLU A 210 -8.97 -8.22 11.02
N GLY A 211 -10.23 -8.60 11.30
CA GLY A 211 -11.28 -7.65 11.66
C GLY A 211 -12.03 -7.03 10.48
N LEU A 212 -11.75 -7.42 9.25
CA LEU A 212 -12.44 -6.94 8.04
C LEU A 212 -12.96 -8.13 7.21
N ALA A 213 -14.09 -7.93 6.54
CA ALA A 213 -14.62 -8.85 5.54
C ALA A 213 -14.86 -8.12 4.23
N ALA A 214 -14.44 -8.72 3.11
CA ALA A 214 -14.76 -8.20 1.80
C ALA A 214 -16.16 -8.67 1.38
N VAL A 215 -16.98 -7.73 0.90
CA VAL A 215 -18.37 -7.95 0.45
C VAL A 215 -18.61 -7.30 -0.90
N CYS A 216 -19.42 -7.93 -1.74
CA CYS A 216 -19.77 -7.44 -3.05
C CYS A 216 -21.25 -7.01 -3.08
N LEU A 217 -21.52 -5.79 -3.53
CA LEU A 217 -22.85 -5.28 -3.79
C LEU A 217 -22.95 -4.85 -5.26
N GLY A 218 -23.73 -5.54 -6.06
CA GLY A 218 -23.80 -5.34 -7.51
C GLY A 218 -22.50 -5.76 -8.18
N ARG A 219 -21.65 -4.80 -8.54
CA ARG A 219 -20.33 -5.03 -9.17
C ARG A 219 -19.19 -4.38 -8.38
N THR A 220 -19.47 -3.88 -7.19
CA THR A 220 -18.51 -3.13 -6.37
C THR A 220 -18.19 -3.91 -5.11
N TRP A 221 -16.92 -4.04 -4.82
CA TRP A 221 -16.41 -4.62 -3.59
C TRP A 221 -16.23 -3.55 -2.52
N HIS A 222 -16.60 -3.89 -1.29
CA HIS A 222 -16.46 -3.07 -0.09
C HIS A 222 -15.83 -3.89 1.03
N TYR A 223 -15.27 -3.23 2.02
CA TYR A 223 -14.87 -3.86 3.27
C TYR A 223 -15.80 -3.41 4.38
N ILE A 224 -16.15 -4.34 5.24
CA ILE A 224 -16.95 -4.09 6.42
C ILE A 224 -16.25 -4.58 7.67
N ASP A 225 -16.46 -3.89 8.79
CA ASP A 225 -16.07 -4.33 10.13
C ASP A 225 -17.07 -5.38 10.68
N PRO A 226 -16.79 -6.03 11.85
CA PRO A 226 -17.70 -6.98 12.46
C PRO A 226 -19.08 -6.42 12.83
N GLU A 227 -19.25 -5.12 12.88
CA GLU A 227 -20.51 -4.41 13.09
C GLU A 227 -21.26 -4.10 11.77
N GLY A 228 -20.64 -4.39 10.61
CA GLY A 228 -21.22 -4.17 9.28
C GLY A 228 -21.13 -2.73 8.77
N ARG A 229 -20.12 -1.99 9.21
CA ARG A 229 -19.85 -0.59 8.84
C ARG A 229 -18.73 -0.48 7.84
#